data_59cc23c4f72c06e7e884eda561ece6e2
#
_entry.id   59cc23c4f72c06e7e884eda561ece6e2
#
_cell.length_a   1.000
_cell.length_b   1.000
_cell.length_c   1.000
_cell.angle_alpha   90.00
_cell.angle_beta   90.00
_cell.angle_gamma   90.00
#
_symmetry.space_group_name_H-M   'P 1'
#
loop_
_entity.id
_entity.type
_entity.pdbx_description
1 polymer ?
#
loop_
_entity_poly.entity_id
_entity_poly.type
_entity_poly.pdbx_seq_one_letter_code
_entity_poly.pdbx_strand_id
1 'polypeptide(L)'
;MSTSVRKEADKVPEPTLRRLPWYLSNIKLMKERGEQYVSSTQISKEINIDASQIAKDLSYVDISGRTRVGYNVDALIEVLESFLGFTDMHKAFLFGVGSLGAALLRDSGLHHFGLEIVAAFDVNPDLVGKDLNGISIFHSDDFEAKMKEYDVNIGVLTVPINIAQEITDKMVDGGIKAVWNFTPFRIRVPETIVVQNTSLYAHLAVMFNRLNFNEIK
;
A
#
# COMPACT_ATOMS: atom_id res chain seq x y z
N MET A 1 -13.69 -14.64 15.40
CA MET A 1 -13.15 -13.47 16.14
C MET A 1 -12.73 -12.30 15.21
N SER A 2 -13.30 -12.21 14.00
CA SER A 2 -12.84 -11.24 12.96
C SER A 2 -13.71 -9.99 12.77
N THR A 3 -14.84 -9.85 13.45
CA THR A 3 -15.83 -8.78 13.16
C THR A 3 -15.68 -7.51 14.03
N SER A 4 -14.95 -7.59 15.13
CA SER A 4 -14.75 -6.46 16.05
C SER A 4 -13.62 -5.51 15.60
N VAL A 5 -12.55 -6.06 15.06
CA VAL A 5 -11.36 -5.28 14.62
C VAL A 5 -11.68 -4.40 13.40
N ARG A 6 -12.55 -4.87 12.49
CA ARG A 6 -12.92 -4.08 11.29
C ARG A 6 -13.79 -2.86 11.58
N LYS A 7 -14.63 -2.87 12.64
CA LYS A 7 -15.48 -1.73 13.02
C LYS A 7 -14.70 -0.56 13.62
N GLU A 8 -13.49 -0.80 14.13
CA GLU A 8 -12.63 0.26 14.68
C GLU A 8 -11.71 0.88 13.62
N ALA A 9 -11.29 0.13 12.58
CA ALA A 9 -10.50 0.66 11.46
C ALA A 9 -11.22 1.78 10.69
N ASP A 10 -12.55 1.73 10.59
CA ASP A 10 -13.37 2.79 9.97
C ASP A 10 -13.33 4.14 10.72
N LYS A 11 -12.74 4.18 11.91
CA LYS A 11 -12.60 5.40 12.72
C LYS A 11 -11.24 6.07 12.61
N VAL A 12 -10.27 5.42 11.96
CA VAL A 12 -8.91 5.96 11.85
C VAL A 12 -8.82 6.89 10.65
N PRO A 13 -8.43 8.15 10.84
CA PRO A 13 -8.29 9.10 9.74
C PRO A 13 -7.24 8.62 8.71
N GLU A 14 -7.54 8.75 7.42
CA GLU A 14 -6.62 8.39 6.34
C GLU A 14 -5.21 9.02 6.50
N PRO A 15 -5.06 10.31 6.90
CA PRO A 15 -3.73 10.87 7.17
C PRO A 15 -2.95 10.12 8.25
N THR A 16 -3.63 9.58 9.27
CA THR A 16 -3.01 8.73 10.30
C THR A 16 -2.52 7.42 9.67
N LEU A 17 -3.38 6.70 8.94
CA LEU A 17 -3.01 5.46 8.24
C LEU A 17 -1.81 5.64 7.31
N ARG A 18 -1.68 6.80 6.66
CA ARG A 18 -0.53 7.12 5.79
C ARG A 18 0.77 7.36 6.55
N ARG A 19 0.72 7.75 7.83
CA ARG A 19 1.91 7.98 8.66
C ARG A 19 2.40 6.72 9.39
N LEU A 20 1.50 5.84 9.80
CA LEU A 20 1.86 4.64 10.57
C LEU A 20 2.95 3.77 9.92
N PRO A 21 2.99 3.55 8.60
CA PRO A 21 4.08 2.82 7.95
C PRO A 21 5.45 3.50 8.12
N TRP A 22 5.50 4.84 8.14
CA TRP A 22 6.76 5.57 8.41
C TRP A 22 7.22 5.38 9.84
N TYR A 23 6.27 5.37 10.80
CA TYR A 23 6.61 5.07 12.19
C TYR A 23 7.17 3.66 12.32
N LEU A 24 6.48 2.67 11.73
CA LEU A 24 6.91 1.29 11.74
C LEU A 24 8.33 1.11 11.19
N SER A 25 8.61 1.68 10.00
CA SER A 25 9.93 1.61 9.37
C SER A 25 11.02 2.21 10.27
N ASN A 26 10.74 3.36 10.88
CA ASN A 26 11.69 4.01 11.77
C ASN A 26 11.91 3.23 13.07
N ILE A 27 10.84 2.68 13.66
CA ILE A 27 10.93 1.86 14.87
C ILE A 27 11.73 0.56 14.61
N LYS A 28 11.61 -0.04 13.41
CA LYS A 28 12.45 -1.19 13.02
C LYS A 28 13.93 -0.81 12.99
N LEU A 29 14.29 0.36 12.46
CA LEU A 29 15.67 0.86 12.50
C LEU A 29 16.16 1.11 13.94
N MET A 30 15.29 1.61 14.84
CA MET A 30 15.61 1.76 16.26
C MET A 30 15.87 0.41 16.93
N LYS A 31 15.07 -0.63 16.60
CA LYS A 31 15.30 -2.01 17.04
C LYS A 31 16.67 -2.54 16.61
N GLU A 32 17.07 -2.31 15.37
CA GLU A 32 18.39 -2.71 14.84
C GLU A 32 19.53 -2.02 15.58
N ARG A 33 19.31 -0.82 16.11
CA ARG A 33 20.24 -0.09 16.98
C ARG A 33 20.25 -0.57 18.43
N GLY A 34 19.41 -1.56 18.78
CA GLY A 34 19.34 -2.16 20.12
C GLY A 34 18.42 -1.42 21.09
N GLU A 35 17.59 -0.50 20.62
CA GLU A 35 16.64 0.22 21.48
C GLU A 35 15.50 -0.72 21.91
N GLN A 36 15.29 -0.83 23.23
CA GLN A 36 14.21 -1.67 23.80
C GLN A 36 12.91 -0.88 24.03
N TYR A 37 13.01 0.42 24.20
CA TYR A 37 11.88 1.32 24.42
C TYR A 37 12.05 2.56 23.56
N VAL A 38 10.93 3.11 23.08
CA VAL A 38 10.90 4.32 22.26
C VAL A 38 9.76 5.22 22.70
N SER A 39 10.00 6.52 22.76
CA SER A 39 8.98 7.54 23.04
C SER A 39 8.57 8.25 21.75
N SER A 40 7.35 8.86 21.75
CA SER A 40 6.90 9.72 20.64
C SER A 40 7.91 10.85 20.35
N THR A 41 8.61 11.34 21.38
CA THR A 41 9.64 12.38 21.22
C THR A 41 10.88 11.86 20.50
N GLN A 42 11.28 10.61 20.73
CA GLN A 42 12.40 10.00 20.00
C GLN A 42 12.02 9.77 18.53
N ILE A 43 10.83 9.20 18.26
CA ILE A 43 10.33 9.03 16.90
C ILE A 43 10.26 10.40 16.19
N SER A 44 9.73 11.43 16.85
CA SER A 44 9.61 12.79 16.32
C SER A 44 10.93 13.36 15.80
N LYS A 45 12.03 13.14 16.53
CA LYS A 45 13.36 13.61 16.14
C LYS A 45 13.88 12.96 14.86
N GLU A 46 13.52 11.71 14.61
CA GLU A 46 13.99 10.95 13.44
C GLU A 46 13.18 11.29 12.16
N ILE A 47 11.87 11.53 12.28
CA ILE A 47 10.99 11.65 11.11
C ILE A 47 10.40 13.06 10.92
N ASN A 48 10.76 14.02 11.78
CA ASN A 48 10.30 15.41 11.73
C ASN A 48 8.77 15.56 11.72
N ILE A 49 8.08 14.76 12.55
CA ILE A 49 6.65 14.86 12.82
C ILE A 49 6.49 15.20 14.30
N ASP A 50 5.56 16.08 14.64
CA ASP A 50 5.32 16.50 16.02
C ASP A 50 5.04 15.31 16.96
N ALA A 51 5.66 15.29 18.14
CA ALA A 51 5.53 14.19 19.09
C ALA A 51 4.10 14.01 19.60
N SER A 52 3.32 15.08 19.71
CA SER A 52 1.90 15.02 20.09
C SER A 52 1.06 14.39 18.99
N GLN A 53 1.40 14.66 17.72
CA GLN A 53 0.74 14.01 16.58
C GLN A 53 1.05 12.51 16.55
N ILE A 54 2.30 12.12 16.80
CA ILE A 54 2.69 10.69 16.88
C ILE A 54 1.94 10.00 18.02
N ALA A 55 1.88 10.60 19.21
CA ALA A 55 1.14 10.05 20.34
C ALA A 55 -0.35 9.89 20.02
N LYS A 56 -0.95 10.89 19.35
CA LYS A 56 -2.34 10.83 18.89
C LYS A 56 -2.54 9.73 17.85
N ASP A 57 -1.66 9.59 16.87
CA ASP A 57 -1.77 8.54 15.86
C ASP A 57 -1.64 7.14 16.48
N LEU A 58 -0.69 6.95 17.40
CA LEU A 58 -0.51 5.70 18.11
C LEU A 58 -1.67 5.37 19.07
N SER A 59 -2.49 6.35 19.46
CA SER A 59 -3.69 6.08 20.27
C SER A 59 -4.81 5.36 19.50
N TYR A 60 -4.72 5.26 18.17
CA TYR A 60 -5.64 4.48 17.35
C TYR A 60 -5.27 3.01 17.27
N VAL A 61 -4.05 2.64 17.67
CA VAL A 61 -3.60 1.25 17.73
C VAL A 61 -3.64 0.76 19.19
N ASP A 62 -3.88 -0.53 19.36
CA ASP A 62 -4.06 -1.13 20.70
C ASP A 62 -2.70 -1.32 21.41
N ILE A 63 -2.05 -0.19 21.74
CA ILE A 63 -0.80 -0.19 22.51
C ILE A 63 -0.76 0.96 23.52
N SER A 64 -0.28 0.67 24.71
CA SER A 64 -0.10 1.66 25.77
C SER A 64 1.38 1.84 26.11
N GLY A 65 1.83 3.09 26.03
CA GLY A 65 3.17 3.47 26.48
C GLY A 65 3.27 3.51 28.02
N ARG A 66 4.42 3.13 28.56
CA ARG A 66 4.71 3.29 30.00
C ARG A 66 5.14 4.74 30.27
N THR A 67 4.58 5.33 31.30
CA THR A 67 4.94 6.70 31.72
C THR A 67 6.45 6.84 31.92
N ARG A 68 7.04 7.86 31.31
CA ARG A 68 8.48 8.17 31.32
C ARG A 68 9.42 7.15 30.67
N VAL A 69 8.90 6.01 30.18
CA VAL A 69 9.68 4.96 29.51
C VAL A 69 9.37 4.94 28.00
N GLY A 70 8.09 5.06 27.62
CA GLY A 70 7.62 4.96 26.25
C GLY A 70 7.05 3.59 25.94
N TYR A 71 7.04 3.24 24.65
CA TYR A 71 6.53 1.99 24.12
C TYR A 71 7.64 0.96 24.04
N ASN A 72 7.34 -0.30 24.39
CA ASN A 72 8.25 -1.41 24.08
C ASN A 72 8.35 -1.57 22.56
N VAL A 73 9.56 -1.63 22.03
CA VAL A 73 9.83 -1.61 20.59
C VAL A 73 9.25 -2.84 19.89
N ASP A 74 9.46 -4.04 20.45
CA ASP A 74 8.97 -5.28 19.84
C ASP A 74 7.44 -5.32 19.82
N ALA A 75 6.79 -4.99 20.93
CA ALA A 75 5.34 -4.95 21.02
C ALA A 75 4.73 -3.88 20.09
N LEU A 76 5.40 -2.73 19.94
CA LEU A 76 4.92 -1.66 19.04
C LEU A 76 5.02 -2.07 17.57
N ILE A 77 6.08 -2.77 17.16
CA ILE A 77 6.23 -3.33 15.82
C ILE A 77 5.11 -4.33 15.54
N GLU A 78 4.92 -5.31 16.42
CA GLU A 78 3.90 -6.36 16.28
C GLU A 78 2.48 -5.78 16.13
N VAL A 79 2.14 -4.83 17.00
CA VAL A 79 0.83 -4.17 16.96
C VAL A 79 0.65 -3.35 15.69
N LEU A 80 1.67 -2.61 15.24
CA LEU A 80 1.58 -1.82 14.01
C LEU A 80 1.49 -2.71 12.77
N GLU A 81 2.27 -3.78 12.67
CA GLU A 81 2.20 -4.73 11.55
C GLU A 81 0.83 -5.40 11.46
N SER A 82 0.30 -5.86 12.60
CA SER A 82 -1.03 -6.46 12.67
C SER A 82 -2.13 -5.45 12.31
N PHE A 83 -2.05 -4.23 12.86
CA PHE A 83 -3.03 -3.17 12.60
C PHE A 83 -3.06 -2.73 11.13
N LEU A 84 -1.89 -2.66 10.49
CA LEU A 84 -1.75 -2.30 9.07
C LEU A 84 -2.07 -3.46 8.12
N GLY A 85 -2.31 -4.67 8.64
CA GLY A 85 -2.59 -5.85 7.82
C GLY A 85 -1.35 -6.42 7.12
N PHE A 86 -0.15 -6.06 7.57
CA PHE A 86 1.11 -6.53 6.96
C PHE A 86 1.51 -7.95 7.42
N THR A 87 0.79 -8.51 8.39
CA THR A 87 0.96 -9.89 8.86
C THR A 87 0.24 -10.91 7.98
N ASP A 88 -0.76 -10.47 7.21
CA ASP A 88 -1.53 -11.30 6.31
C ASP A 88 -1.03 -11.17 4.87
N MET A 89 -0.93 -12.29 4.15
CA MET A 89 -0.56 -12.27 2.74
C MET A 89 -1.80 -12.08 1.86
N HIS A 90 -1.82 -10.99 1.11
CA HIS A 90 -2.87 -10.64 0.16
C HIS A 90 -2.38 -10.89 -1.27
N LYS A 91 -3.11 -11.72 -2.02
CA LYS A 91 -2.80 -11.99 -3.43
C LYS A 91 -3.36 -10.89 -4.31
N ALA A 92 -2.58 -10.51 -5.31
CA ALA A 92 -2.93 -9.50 -6.29
C ALA A 92 -2.66 -9.96 -7.72
N PHE A 93 -3.45 -9.44 -8.65
CA PHE A 93 -3.16 -9.45 -10.08
C PHE A 93 -2.66 -8.07 -10.52
N LEU A 94 -1.69 -8.03 -11.44
CA LEU A 94 -1.20 -6.79 -12.02
C LEU A 94 -1.67 -6.68 -13.48
N PHE A 95 -2.19 -5.52 -13.84
CA PHE A 95 -2.69 -5.20 -15.19
C PHE A 95 -1.85 -4.09 -15.80
N GLY A 96 -1.17 -4.42 -16.93
CA GLY A 96 -0.25 -3.57 -17.65
C GLY A 96 1.21 -3.75 -17.23
N VAL A 97 1.98 -4.52 -17.99
CA VAL A 97 3.40 -4.82 -17.72
C VAL A 97 4.32 -3.85 -18.49
N GLY A 98 3.93 -2.56 -18.50
CA GLY A 98 4.81 -1.48 -18.94
C GLY A 98 5.94 -1.20 -17.93
N SER A 99 6.64 -0.07 -18.07
CA SER A 99 7.80 0.25 -17.22
C SER A 99 7.49 0.18 -15.73
N LEU A 100 6.35 0.74 -15.29
CA LEU A 100 5.97 0.73 -13.88
C LEU A 100 5.51 -0.67 -13.43
N GLY A 101 4.66 -1.34 -14.21
CA GLY A 101 4.20 -2.69 -13.88
C GLY A 101 5.38 -3.67 -13.77
N ALA A 102 6.30 -3.64 -14.73
CA ALA A 102 7.51 -4.47 -14.68
C ALA A 102 8.42 -4.15 -13.49
N ALA A 103 8.47 -2.90 -13.02
CA ALA A 103 9.21 -2.53 -11.82
C ALA A 103 8.54 -3.11 -10.56
N LEU A 104 7.21 -3.03 -10.45
CA LEU A 104 6.45 -3.62 -9.34
C LEU A 104 6.59 -5.14 -9.28
N LEU A 105 6.61 -5.84 -10.44
CA LEU A 105 6.85 -7.29 -10.49
C LEU A 105 8.25 -7.69 -10.01
N ARG A 106 9.22 -6.79 -10.06
CA ARG A 106 10.60 -7.02 -9.56
C ARG A 106 10.81 -6.58 -8.12
N ASP A 107 9.84 -5.87 -7.54
CA ASP A 107 9.96 -5.34 -6.18
C ASP A 107 9.69 -6.42 -5.14
N SER A 108 10.74 -6.85 -4.44
CA SER A 108 10.62 -7.78 -3.31
C SER A 108 10.01 -7.12 -2.05
N GLY A 109 9.98 -5.79 -2.00
CA GLY A 109 9.45 -5.04 -0.85
C GLY A 109 7.96 -5.28 -0.64
N LEU A 110 7.17 -5.38 -1.71
CA LEU A 110 5.73 -5.60 -1.61
C LEU A 110 5.38 -6.86 -0.81
N HIS A 111 6.13 -7.94 -1.04
CA HIS A 111 5.94 -9.20 -0.30
C HIS A 111 6.20 -9.02 1.21
N HIS A 112 7.20 -8.22 1.61
CA HIS A 112 7.47 -7.94 3.03
C HIS A 112 6.34 -7.15 3.72
N PHE A 113 5.51 -6.47 2.94
CA PHE A 113 4.34 -5.74 3.42
C PHE A 113 3.01 -6.48 3.14
N GLY A 114 3.07 -7.80 2.93
CA GLY A 114 1.90 -8.65 2.82
C GLY A 114 1.20 -8.61 1.46
N LEU A 115 1.85 -8.14 0.37
CA LEU A 115 1.28 -8.17 -0.98
C LEU A 115 2.07 -9.10 -1.89
N GLU A 116 1.42 -10.14 -2.41
CA GLU A 116 1.97 -11.08 -3.39
C GLU A 116 1.28 -10.89 -4.75
N ILE A 117 2.02 -10.45 -5.77
CA ILE A 117 1.52 -10.44 -7.14
C ILE A 117 1.70 -11.85 -7.71
N VAL A 118 0.60 -12.57 -7.94
CA VAL A 118 0.62 -13.98 -8.35
C VAL A 118 0.51 -14.18 -9.86
N ALA A 119 0.03 -13.17 -10.61
CA ALA A 119 0.00 -13.16 -12.06
C ALA A 119 -0.07 -11.72 -12.59
N ALA A 120 0.36 -11.53 -13.82
CA ALA A 120 0.26 -10.26 -14.52
C ALA A 120 -0.47 -10.43 -15.88
N PHE A 121 -1.07 -9.35 -16.36
CA PHE A 121 -1.85 -9.31 -17.59
C PHE A 121 -1.39 -8.17 -18.49
N ASP A 122 -1.21 -8.46 -19.77
CA ASP A 122 -0.87 -7.47 -20.80
C ASP A 122 -1.49 -7.88 -22.14
N VAL A 123 -1.56 -6.96 -23.08
CA VAL A 123 -1.99 -7.22 -24.47
C VAL A 123 -0.79 -7.33 -25.42
N ASN A 124 0.41 -6.96 -24.98
CA ASN A 124 1.60 -6.97 -25.81
C ASN A 124 2.06 -8.43 -26.06
N PRO A 125 2.06 -8.92 -27.32
CA PRO A 125 2.48 -10.29 -27.64
C PRO A 125 3.95 -10.56 -27.28
N ASP A 126 4.78 -9.52 -27.20
CA ASP A 126 6.18 -9.67 -26.78
C ASP A 126 6.34 -9.96 -25.28
N LEU A 127 5.29 -9.78 -24.48
CA LEU A 127 5.29 -10.02 -23.04
C LEU A 127 4.47 -11.25 -22.66
N VAL A 128 3.34 -11.46 -23.33
CA VAL A 128 2.42 -12.58 -23.07
C VAL A 128 3.13 -13.93 -23.25
N GLY A 129 2.91 -14.83 -22.29
CA GLY A 129 3.54 -16.15 -22.24
C GLY A 129 4.97 -16.13 -21.66
N LYS A 130 5.49 -14.97 -21.27
CA LYS A 130 6.77 -14.87 -20.57
C LYS A 130 6.58 -14.86 -19.07
N ASP A 131 7.67 -15.10 -18.38
CA ASP A 131 7.81 -14.97 -16.93
C ASP A 131 8.69 -13.76 -16.61
N LEU A 132 8.30 -13.01 -15.59
CA LEU A 132 9.09 -11.92 -15.06
C LEU A 132 9.21 -12.06 -13.52
N ASN A 133 10.39 -12.40 -13.06
CA ASN A 133 10.69 -12.61 -11.64
C ASN A 133 9.83 -13.72 -10.98
N GLY A 134 9.56 -14.81 -11.71
CA GLY A 134 8.72 -15.92 -11.24
C GLY A 134 7.21 -15.70 -11.42
N ILE A 135 6.80 -14.55 -12.02
CA ILE A 135 5.40 -14.19 -12.22
C ILE A 135 5.06 -14.30 -13.71
N SER A 136 4.12 -15.20 -14.03
CA SER A 136 3.68 -15.43 -15.41
C SER A 136 2.83 -14.27 -15.91
N ILE A 137 3.07 -13.87 -17.18
CA ILE A 137 2.33 -12.82 -17.87
C ILE A 137 1.34 -13.47 -18.83
N PHE A 138 0.05 -13.26 -18.61
CA PHE A 138 -1.05 -13.77 -19.43
C PHE A 138 -1.61 -12.68 -20.36
N HIS A 139 -2.35 -13.09 -21.39
CA HIS A 139 -3.14 -12.14 -22.16
C HIS A 139 -4.30 -11.59 -21.30
N SER A 140 -4.66 -10.33 -21.50
CA SER A 140 -5.74 -9.69 -20.72
C SER A 140 -7.09 -10.41 -20.84
N ASP A 141 -7.34 -11.15 -21.92
CA ASP A 141 -8.57 -11.91 -22.10
C ASP A 141 -8.62 -13.20 -21.27
N ASP A 142 -7.48 -13.66 -20.73
CA ASP A 142 -7.41 -14.86 -19.88
C ASP A 142 -7.79 -14.56 -18.42
N PHE A 143 -8.05 -13.29 -18.10
CA PHE A 143 -8.29 -12.83 -16.73
C PHE A 143 -9.40 -13.60 -16.02
N GLU A 144 -10.58 -13.76 -16.63
CA GLU A 144 -11.72 -14.45 -16.01
C GLU A 144 -11.42 -15.93 -15.70
N ALA A 145 -10.65 -16.60 -16.57
CA ALA A 145 -10.22 -17.97 -16.31
C ALA A 145 -9.26 -18.02 -15.13
N LYS A 146 -8.32 -17.08 -15.05
CA LYS A 146 -7.35 -16.97 -13.96
C LYS A 146 -7.98 -16.58 -12.63
N MET A 147 -9.04 -15.78 -12.61
CA MET A 147 -9.81 -15.48 -11.39
C MET A 147 -10.40 -16.73 -10.73
N LYS A 148 -10.73 -17.77 -11.54
CA LYS A 148 -11.22 -19.05 -11.01
C LYS A 148 -10.11 -19.94 -10.46
N GLU A 149 -8.89 -19.76 -10.95
CA GLU A 149 -7.70 -20.54 -10.56
C GLU A 149 -7.05 -19.98 -9.28
N TYR A 150 -7.03 -18.65 -9.14
CA TYR A 150 -6.39 -17.96 -8.04
C TYR A 150 -7.43 -17.29 -7.13
N ASP A 151 -7.25 -17.38 -5.83
CA ASP A 151 -8.06 -16.61 -4.85
C ASP A 151 -7.46 -15.21 -4.69
N VAL A 152 -7.85 -14.29 -5.59
CA VAL A 152 -7.31 -12.93 -5.67
C VAL A 152 -8.42 -11.93 -5.42
N ASN A 153 -8.11 -10.93 -4.58
CA ASN A 153 -9.05 -9.87 -4.23
C ASN A 153 -8.56 -8.47 -4.64
N ILE A 154 -7.30 -8.33 -5.03
CA ILE A 154 -6.65 -7.05 -5.33
C ILE A 154 -6.21 -7.00 -6.79
N GLY A 155 -6.53 -5.90 -7.48
CA GLY A 155 -6.01 -5.57 -8.79
C GLY A 155 -5.05 -4.37 -8.72
N VAL A 156 -3.85 -4.52 -9.25
CA VAL A 156 -2.87 -3.43 -9.40
C VAL A 156 -2.96 -2.90 -10.82
N LEU A 157 -3.38 -1.65 -10.99
CA LEU A 157 -3.68 -1.04 -12.29
C LEU A 157 -2.54 -0.11 -12.73
N THR A 158 -1.81 -0.52 -13.76
CA THR A 158 -0.65 0.20 -14.34
C THR A 158 -0.75 0.36 -15.86
N VAL A 159 -1.97 0.33 -16.40
CA VAL A 159 -2.26 0.46 -17.83
C VAL A 159 -2.25 1.92 -18.31
N PRO A 160 -2.22 2.17 -19.64
CA PRO A 160 -2.43 3.52 -20.20
C PRO A 160 -3.78 4.12 -19.79
N ILE A 161 -3.84 5.45 -19.66
CA ILE A 161 -5.00 6.20 -19.18
C ILE A 161 -6.28 5.95 -19.98
N ASN A 162 -6.14 5.76 -21.29
CA ASN A 162 -7.27 5.60 -22.22
C ASN A 162 -8.04 4.28 -22.05
N ILE A 163 -7.43 3.27 -21.42
CA ILE A 163 -8.07 1.96 -21.17
C ILE A 163 -8.28 1.69 -19.66
N ALA A 164 -7.89 2.63 -18.79
CA ALA A 164 -7.90 2.43 -17.34
C ALA A 164 -9.31 2.08 -16.81
N GLN A 165 -10.36 2.75 -17.30
CA GLN A 165 -11.73 2.45 -16.86
C GLN A 165 -12.19 1.08 -17.35
N GLU A 166 -11.96 0.76 -18.62
CA GLU A 166 -12.35 -0.52 -19.21
C GLU A 166 -11.74 -1.71 -18.45
N ILE A 167 -10.43 -1.62 -18.15
CA ILE A 167 -9.76 -2.68 -17.38
C ILE A 167 -10.28 -2.73 -15.95
N THR A 168 -10.59 -1.58 -15.34
CA THR A 168 -11.18 -1.54 -13.99
C THR A 168 -12.55 -2.22 -13.98
N ASP A 169 -13.41 -1.96 -14.98
CA ASP A 169 -14.72 -2.58 -15.08
C ASP A 169 -14.58 -4.11 -15.20
N LYS A 170 -13.70 -4.60 -16.05
CA LYS A 170 -13.36 -6.04 -16.15
C LYS A 170 -12.89 -6.63 -14.82
N MET A 171 -12.02 -5.93 -14.09
CA MET A 171 -11.57 -6.36 -12.75
C MET A 171 -12.74 -6.53 -11.77
N VAL A 172 -13.63 -5.53 -11.72
CA VAL A 172 -14.79 -5.51 -10.81
C VAL A 172 -15.77 -6.60 -11.16
N ASP A 173 -16.11 -6.76 -12.45
CA ASP A 173 -17.00 -7.81 -12.96
C ASP A 173 -16.42 -9.20 -12.70
N GLY A 174 -15.10 -9.35 -12.76
CA GLY A 174 -14.38 -10.58 -12.45
C GLY A 174 -14.26 -10.89 -10.94
N GLY A 175 -14.69 -9.97 -10.07
CA GLY A 175 -14.73 -10.21 -8.62
C GLY A 175 -13.60 -9.60 -7.79
N ILE A 176 -12.76 -8.73 -8.36
CA ILE A 176 -11.78 -7.93 -7.63
C ILE A 176 -12.51 -7.01 -6.64
N LYS A 177 -12.02 -6.92 -5.40
CA LYS A 177 -12.62 -6.16 -4.31
C LYS A 177 -11.85 -4.89 -3.96
N ALA A 178 -10.59 -4.81 -4.37
CA ALA A 178 -9.75 -3.63 -4.16
C ALA A 178 -8.90 -3.33 -5.38
N VAL A 179 -8.77 -2.06 -5.77
CA VAL A 179 -7.93 -1.61 -6.90
C VAL A 179 -6.87 -0.65 -6.40
N TRP A 180 -5.61 -1.01 -6.60
CA TRP A 180 -4.49 -0.10 -6.41
C TRP A 180 -4.15 0.56 -7.75
N ASN A 181 -4.67 1.79 -7.91
CA ASN A 181 -4.60 2.53 -9.16
C ASN A 181 -3.35 3.42 -9.22
N PHE A 182 -2.46 3.13 -10.15
CA PHE A 182 -1.26 3.94 -10.46
C PHE A 182 -1.45 4.83 -11.68
N THR A 183 -2.58 4.74 -12.38
CA THR A 183 -2.83 5.60 -13.54
C THR A 183 -3.14 7.03 -13.10
N PRO A 184 -2.88 8.04 -13.93
CA PRO A 184 -3.28 9.42 -13.64
C PRO A 184 -4.80 9.67 -13.82
N PHE A 185 -5.59 8.61 -13.96
CA PHE A 185 -7.03 8.65 -14.17
C PHE A 185 -7.78 8.29 -12.88
N ARG A 186 -8.81 9.05 -12.55
CA ARG A 186 -9.68 8.72 -11.43
C ARG A 186 -10.74 7.73 -11.90
N ILE A 187 -10.51 6.46 -11.64
CA ILE A 187 -11.45 5.38 -11.98
C ILE A 187 -12.76 5.50 -11.18
N ARG A 188 -13.86 5.03 -11.78
CA ARG A 188 -15.16 4.93 -11.16
C ARG A 188 -15.46 3.46 -10.87
N VAL A 189 -15.91 3.18 -9.66
CA VAL A 189 -16.25 1.82 -9.21
C VAL A 189 -17.47 1.89 -8.29
N PRO A 190 -18.19 0.78 -8.07
CA PRO A 190 -19.20 0.68 -7.02
C PRO A 190 -18.62 0.99 -5.62
N GLU A 191 -19.43 1.51 -4.71
CA GLU A 191 -19.01 1.87 -3.33
C GLU A 191 -18.45 0.67 -2.53
N THR A 192 -18.76 -0.54 -2.94
CA THR A 192 -18.25 -1.78 -2.32
C THR A 192 -16.81 -2.10 -2.67
N ILE A 193 -16.23 -1.41 -3.67
CA ILE A 193 -14.85 -1.62 -4.12
C ILE A 193 -13.93 -0.61 -3.47
N VAL A 194 -12.89 -1.10 -2.81
CA VAL A 194 -11.86 -0.23 -2.22
C VAL A 194 -10.93 0.28 -3.33
N VAL A 195 -10.69 1.59 -3.39
CA VAL A 195 -9.74 2.18 -4.34
C VAL A 195 -8.66 2.96 -3.61
N GLN A 196 -7.41 2.58 -3.86
CA GLN A 196 -6.25 3.38 -3.49
C GLN A 196 -5.64 4.01 -4.74
N ASN A 197 -5.65 5.34 -4.83
CA ASN A 197 -5.00 6.06 -5.93
C ASN A 197 -3.58 6.49 -5.55
N THR A 198 -2.59 6.15 -6.39
CA THR A 198 -1.18 6.55 -6.23
C THR A 198 -0.74 7.32 -7.47
N SER A 199 -1.00 8.63 -7.49
CA SER A 199 -0.62 9.49 -8.61
C SER A 199 0.76 10.09 -8.38
N LEU A 200 1.75 9.64 -9.14
CA LEU A 200 3.10 10.24 -9.15
C LEU A 200 3.04 11.72 -9.58
N TYR A 201 2.16 12.05 -10.53
CA TYR A 201 2.01 13.42 -11.03
C TYR A 201 1.43 14.39 -9.99
N ALA A 202 0.54 13.90 -9.12
CA ALA A 202 0.03 14.71 -8.01
C ALA A 202 1.14 15.07 -7.02
N HIS A 203 2.04 14.14 -6.72
CA HIS A 203 3.20 14.41 -5.87
C HIS A 203 4.19 15.38 -6.53
N LEU A 204 4.43 15.24 -7.85
CA LEU A 204 5.25 16.20 -8.61
C LEU A 204 4.65 17.60 -8.58
N ALA A 205 3.34 17.75 -8.78
CA ALA A 205 2.67 19.04 -8.73
C ALA A 205 2.83 19.71 -7.35
N VAL A 206 2.70 18.98 -6.26
CA VAL A 206 2.95 19.50 -4.90
C VAL A 206 4.40 19.93 -4.73
N MET A 207 5.34 19.12 -5.20
CA MET A 207 6.77 19.42 -5.11
C MET A 207 7.14 20.68 -5.92
N PHE A 208 6.71 20.76 -7.17
CA PHE A 208 6.97 21.91 -8.03
C PHE A 208 6.35 23.21 -7.50
N ASN A 209 5.11 23.13 -7.00
CA ASN A 209 4.46 24.26 -6.38
C ASN A 209 5.27 24.81 -5.18
N ARG A 210 5.76 23.91 -4.30
CA ARG A 210 6.57 24.30 -3.13
C ARG A 210 7.94 24.87 -3.52
N LEU A 211 8.58 24.37 -4.58
CA LEU A 211 9.83 24.92 -5.09
C LEU A 211 9.62 26.36 -5.55
N ASN A 212 8.62 26.62 -6.36
CA ASN A 212 8.32 27.95 -6.88
C ASN A 212 8.00 28.97 -5.75
N PHE A 213 7.35 28.54 -4.65
CA PHE A 213 7.11 29.42 -3.49
C PHE A 213 8.37 29.72 -2.67
N ASN A 214 9.38 28.85 -2.69
CA ASN A 214 10.64 29.08 -1.97
C ASN A 214 11.61 30.00 -2.74
N GLU A 215 11.48 30.14 -4.06
CA GLU A 215 12.27 31.05 -4.89
C GLU A 215 11.78 32.52 -4.82
N ILE A 216 10.58 32.76 -4.23
CA ILE A 216 9.97 34.10 -4.11
C ILE A 216 10.30 34.75 -2.75
N LYS A 217 11.07 34.09 -1.89
CA LYS A 217 11.59 34.63 -0.63
C LYS A 217 13.08 34.88 -0.72
#